data_a14a6b3156240c5adc7bda3c60a71f4b
#
_entry.id   a14a6b3156240c5adc7bda3c60a71f4b
#
_cell.length_a   1.000
_cell.length_b   1.000
_cell.length_c   1.000
_cell.angle_alpha   90.00
_cell.angle_beta   90.00
_cell.angle_gamma   90.00
#
_symmetry.space_group_name_H-M   'P 1'
#
loop_
_entity.id
_entity.type
_entity.pdbx_description
1 polymer ?
#
loop_
_entity_poly.entity_id
_entity_poly.type
_entity_poly.pdbx_seq_one_letter_code
_entity_poly.pdbx_strand_id
1 'polypeptide(L)'
;TAKTKGELVQGTGGFLKFLIMHDVIPASMFTMPNFVIANRFGANTKQEKKLLADILEATDPHFVKWAMKALLLWQNEAVPKQAIHIHGTADKIILPVNIKPDHWIEGGTHMMVYNRAEEISKIIA
;
A
#
# COMPACT_ATOMS: atom_id res chain seq x y z
N THR A 1 4.13 -1.28 -5.51
CA THR A 1 2.95 -2.05 -5.94
C THR A 1 3.23 -3.54 -5.94
N ALA A 2 2.20 -4.38 -6.06
CA ALA A 2 2.31 -5.84 -6.22
C ALA A 2 1.80 -6.25 -7.61
N LYS A 3 2.44 -7.24 -8.23
CA LYS A 3 2.04 -7.80 -9.53
C LYS A 3 1.20 -9.06 -9.38
N THR A 4 1.45 -9.83 -8.32
CA THR A 4 0.81 -11.13 -8.10
C THR A 4 0.34 -11.29 -6.66
N LYS A 5 -0.54 -12.26 -6.42
CA LYS A 5 -1.02 -12.59 -5.06
C LYS A 5 0.10 -12.94 -4.09
N GLY A 6 1.16 -13.59 -4.57
CA GLY A 6 2.31 -13.99 -3.74
C GLY A 6 3.09 -12.81 -3.17
N GLU A 7 3.05 -11.67 -3.84
CA GLU A 7 3.67 -10.43 -3.38
C GLU A 7 2.85 -9.71 -2.29
N LEU A 8 1.53 -9.90 -2.25
CA LEU A 8 0.63 -9.25 -1.27
C LEU A 8 0.50 -10.01 0.05
N VAL A 9 0.47 -11.34 0.01
CA VAL A 9 -0.07 -12.17 1.11
C VAL A 9 0.86 -12.26 2.33
N GLN A 10 2.13 -11.91 2.23
CA GLN A 10 3.10 -12.21 3.28
C GLN A 10 3.24 -11.15 4.38
N GLY A 11 2.54 -10.02 4.29
CA GLY A 11 2.61 -8.94 5.29
C GLY A 11 1.44 -8.89 6.28
N THR A 12 0.35 -9.57 6.01
CA THR A 12 -0.81 -9.61 6.90
C THR A 12 -0.77 -10.85 7.77
N GLY A 13 -0.50 -10.70 9.07
CA GLY A 13 -0.61 -11.81 10.03
C GLY A 13 -2.00 -12.46 9.92
N GLY A 14 -2.05 -13.80 10.03
CA GLY A 14 -3.30 -14.58 9.89
C GLY A 14 -4.45 -14.06 10.75
N PHE A 15 -4.14 -13.53 11.95
CA PHE A 15 -5.12 -12.92 12.84
C PHE A 15 -5.75 -11.64 12.26
N LEU A 16 -4.94 -10.73 11.68
CA LEU A 16 -5.49 -9.51 11.04
C LEU A 16 -6.33 -9.86 9.81
N LYS A 17 -5.89 -10.83 9.01
CA LYS A 17 -6.69 -11.36 7.90
C LYS A 17 -8.04 -11.90 8.38
N PHE A 18 -8.05 -12.66 9.46
CA PHE A 18 -9.28 -13.16 10.08
C PHE A 18 -10.21 -12.00 10.48
N LEU A 19 -9.71 -10.99 11.19
CA LEU A 19 -10.50 -9.85 11.65
C LEU A 19 -11.13 -9.06 10.46
N ILE A 20 -10.40 -8.89 9.37
CA ILE A 20 -10.89 -8.19 8.17
C ILE A 20 -11.95 -9.04 7.46
N MET A 21 -11.69 -10.33 7.29
CA MET A 21 -12.60 -11.24 6.57
C MET A 21 -13.93 -11.44 7.28
N HIS A 22 -13.93 -11.48 8.62
CA HIS A 22 -15.12 -11.70 9.44
C HIS A 22 -15.81 -10.41 9.92
N ASP A 23 -15.47 -9.25 9.34
CA ASP A 23 -16.11 -7.97 9.66
C ASP A 23 -15.97 -7.51 11.12
N VAL A 24 -14.98 -8.00 11.85
CA VAL A 24 -14.77 -7.66 13.26
C VAL A 24 -14.32 -6.20 13.42
N ILE A 25 -13.56 -5.67 12.44
CA ILE A 25 -13.07 -4.29 12.47
C ILE A 25 -14.12 -3.37 11.86
N PRO A 26 -14.60 -2.34 12.59
CA PRO A 26 -15.50 -1.33 12.03
C PRO A 26 -14.87 -0.61 10.84
N ALA A 27 -15.67 -0.31 9.82
CA ALA A 27 -15.19 0.34 8.58
C ALA A 27 -14.48 1.68 8.87
N SER A 28 -15.00 2.49 9.79
CA SER A 28 -14.43 3.78 10.18
C SER A 28 -12.98 3.70 10.68
N MET A 29 -12.56 2.57 11.24
CA MET A 29 -11.18 2.41 11.72
C MET A 29 -10.15 2.37 10.59
N PHE A 30 -10.56 2.04 9.36
CA PHE A 30 -9.65 1.99 8.22
C PHE A 30 -9.30 3.38 7.65
N THR A 31 -10.13 4.39 7.93
CA THR A 31 -9.95 5.76 7.43
C THR A 31 -9.65 6.78 8.53
N MET A 32 -9.54 6.36 9.80
CA MET A 32 -9.15 7.26 10.89
C MET A 32 -7.66 7.62 10.79
N PRO A 33 -7.32 8.90 10.56
CA PRO A 33 -5.93 9.34 10.58
C PRO A 33 -5.31 9.08 11.95
N ASN A 34 -4.20 8.36 11.99
CA ASN A 34 -3.49 8.10 13.23
C ASN A 34 -1.99 7.83 12.96
N PHE A 35 -1.20 7.85 14.03
CA PHE A 35 0.25 7.63 13.97
C PHE A 35 0.64 6.28 13.33
N VAL A 36 -0.12 5.23 13.61
CA VAL A 36 0.19 3.88 13.08
C VAL A 36 0.04 3.86 11.56
N ILE A 37 -1.06 4.42 11.05
CA ILE A 37 -1.32 4.52 9.61
C ILE A 37 -0.24 5.40 8.96
N ALA A 38 0.05 6.57 9.53
CA ALA A 38 1.08 7.47 9.00
C ALA A 38 2.46 6.77 8.91
N ASN A 39 2.85 6.04 9.94
CA ASN A 39 4.10 5.28 9.95
C ASN A 39 4.10 4.13 8.92
N ARG A 40 2.99 3.42 8.74
CA ARG A 40 2.86 2.34 7.75
C ARG A 40 2.96 2.86 6.33
N PHE A 41 2.32 3.99 6.02
CA PHE A 41 2.43 4.64 4.72
C PHE A 41 3.79 5.32 4.49
N GLY A 42 4.56 5.55 5.57
CA GLY A 42 5.83 6.26 5.50
C GLY A 42 5.68 7.76 5.30
N ALA A 43 4.59 8.33 5.84
CA ALA A 43 4.38 9.78 5.91
C ALA A 43 5.24 10.37 7.03
N ASN A 44 6.38 10.95 6.69
CA ASN A 44 7.38 11.41 7.65
C ASN A 44 7.27 12.92 7.93
N THR A 45 6.98 13.72 6.91
CA THR A 45 6.84 15.19 7.04
C THR A 45 5.43 15.60 7.45
N LYS A 46 5.28 16.83 7.95
CA LYS A 46 3.96 17.41 8.27
C LYS A 46 3.05 17.46 7.04
N GLN A 47 3.62 17.78 5.89
CA GLN A 47 2.88 17.87 4.63
C GLN A 47 2.38 16.50 4.18
N GLU A 48 3.22 15.46 4.24
CA GLU A 48 2.82 14.08 3.90
C GLU A 48 1.73 13.55 4.85
N LYS A 49 1.86 13.82 6.14
CA LYS A 49 0.85 13.44 7.14
C LYS A 49 -0.48 14.13 6.91
N LYS A 50 -0.44 15.44 6.56
CA LYS A 50 -1.65 16.18 6.22
C LYS A 50 -2.29 15.61 4.95
N LEU A 51 -1.52 15.42 3.88
CA LEU A 51 -2.02 14.83 2.63
C LEU A 51 -2.67 13.47 2.88
N LEU A 52 -2.00 12.60 3.64
CA LEU A 52 -2.55 11.28 3.98
C LEU A 52 -3.85 11.39 4.78
N ALA A 53 -3.92 12.30 5.76
CA ALA A 53 -5.13 12.54 6.54
C ALA A 53 -6.28 13.02 5.65
N ASP A 54 -6.02 14.01 4.79
CA ASP A 54 -7.02 14.56 3.85
C ASP A 54 -7.56 13.44 2.91
N ILE A 55 -6.69 12.56 2.42
CA ILE A 55 -7.09 11.42 1.59
C ILE A 55 -7.96 10.43 2.39
N LEU A 56 -7.56 10.08 3.61
CA LEU A 56 -8.30 9.14 4.45
C LEU A 56 -9.68 9.68 4.82
N GLU A 57 -9.77 10.96 5.18
CA GLU A 57 -11.05 11.63 5.52
C GLU A 57 -12.00 11.73 4.32
N ALA A 58 -11.45 11.93 3.11
CA ALA A 58 -12.23 12.00 1.87
C ALA A 58 -12.64 10.61 1.34
N THR A 59 -12.10 9.53 1.87
CA THR A 59 -12.35 8.17 1.37
C THR A 59 -13.48 7.50 2.14
N ASP A 60 -14.43 6.89 1.41
CA ASP A 60 -15.50 6.10 2.03
C ASP A 60 -14.89 4.88 2.78
N PRO A 61 -15.12 4.77 4.09
CA PRO A 61 -14.58 3.68 4.89
C PRO A 61 -15.11 2.29 4.49
N HIS A 62 -16.33 2.21 3.97
CA HIS A 62 -16.88 0.93 3.46
C HIS A 62 -16.18 0.49 2.18
N PHE A 63 -15.83 1.45 1.30
CA PHE A 63 -15.00 1.18 0.14
C PHE A 63 -13.62 0.63 0.53
N VAL A 64 -12.95 1.26 1.49
CA VAL A 64 -11.62 0.79 1.97
C VAL A 64 -11.72 -0.63 2.52
N LYS A 65 -12.73 -0.91 3.34
CA LYS A 65 -12.97 -2.23 3.90
C LYS A 65 -13.21 -3.29 2.81
N TRP A 66 -14.04 -2.95 1.82
CA TRP A 66 -14.25 -3.80 0.64
C TRP A 66 -12.95 -4.04 -0.13
N ALA A 67 -12.18 -2.99 -0.40
CA ALA A 67 -10.93 -3.08 -1.15
C ALA A 67 -9.90 -3.95 -0.43
N MET A 68 -9.79 -3.85 0.89
CA MET A 68 -8.91 -4.73 1.68
C MET A 68 -9.32 -6.20 1.57
N LYS A 69 -10.63 -6.51 1.63
CA LYS A 69 -11.12 -7.88 1.40
C LYS A 69 -10.81 -8.35 -0.02
N ALA A 70 -11.04 -7.50 -1.02
CA ALA A 70 -10.74 -7.82 -2.41
C ALA A 70 -9.25 -8.13 -2.61
N LEU A 71 -8.36 -7.37 -2.00
CA LEU A 71 -6.90 -7.63 -2.02
C LEU A 71 -6.54 -8.94 -1.34
N LEU A 72 -7.15 -9.27 -0.19
CA LEU A 72 -6.90 -10.54 0.51
C LEU A 72 -7.38 -11.77 -0.28
N LEU A 73 -8.40 -11.60 -1.11
CA LEU A 73 -8.98 -12.65 -1.98
C LEU A 73 -8.39 -12.65 -3.39
N TRP A 74 -7.52 -11.68 -3.69
CA TRP A 74 -6.94 -11.53 -5.02
C TRP A 74 -6.09 -12.75 -5.41
N GLN A 75 -6.35 -13.30 -6.60
CA GLN A 75 -5.75 -14.55 -7.07
C GLN A 75 -4.92 -14.38 -8.35
N ASN A 76 -4.63 -13.14 -8.74
CA ASN A 76 -3.88 -12.90 -9.97
C ASN A 76 -2.44 -13.43 -9.88
N GLU A 77 -2.05 -14.16 -10.89
CA GLU A 77 -0.69 -14.67 -11.10
C GLU A 77 -0.07 -14.18 -12.42
N ALA A 78 -0.91 -13.56 -13.27
CA ALA A 78 -0.47 -13.07 -14.57
C ALA A 78 0.13 -11.67 -14.48
N VAL A 79 1.33 -11.50 -15.02
CA VAL A 79 1.98 -10.19 -15.12
C VAL A 79 1.88 -9.71 -16.56
N PRO A 80 1.35 -8.50 -16.84
CA PRO A 80 1.33 -7.93 -18.17
C PRO A 80 2.75 -7.78 -18.73
N LYS A 81 2.96 -8.19 -19.98
CA LYS A 81 4.31 -8.19 -20.61
C LYS A 81 4.95 -6.79 -20.72
N GLN A 82 4.14 -5.74 -20.74
CA GLN A 82 4.60 -4.36 -20.92
C GLN A 82 4.51 -3.53 -19.62
N ALA A 83 4.27 -4.17 -18.47
CA ALA A 83 4.20 -3.46 -17.19
C ALA A 83 5.61 -3.20 -16.64
N ILE A 84 5.90 -1.94 -16.32
CA ILE A 84 7.10 -1.56 -15.56
C ILE A 84 6.71 -1.55 -14.08
N HIS A 85 7.37 -2.37 -13.28
CA HIS A 85 7.15 -2.45 -11.85
C HIS A 85 8.22 -1.67 -11.10
N ILE A 86 7.81 -0.60 -10.42
CA ILE A 86 8.67 0.21 -9.55
C ILE A 86 8.22 0.00 -8.10
N HIS A 87 9.17 -0.26 -7.19
CA HIS A 87 8.88 -0.51 -5.78
C HIS A 87 9.90 0.16 -4.85
N GLY A 88 9.43 0.58 -3.66
CA GLY A 88 10.27 1.23 -2.67
C GLY A 88 10.86 0.23 -1.66
N THR A 89 12.15 0.36 -1.34
CA THR A 89 12.83 -0.53 -0.39
C THR A 89 12.36 -0.38 1.05
N ALA A 90 11.69 0.75 1.39
CA ALA A 90 11.15 1.04 2.72
C ALA A 90 9.62 0.98 2.79
N ASP A 91 8.94 0.34 1.82
CA ASP A 91 7.49 0.16 1.84
C ASP A 91 7.08 -0.79 2.97
N LYS A 92 6.23 -0.30 3.90
CA LYS A 92 5.73 -1.06 5.05
C LYS A 92 4.28 -1.54 4.87
N ILE A 93 3.64 -1.21 3.75
CA ILE A 93 2.32 -1.70 3.38
C ILE A 93 2.47 -2.96 2.53
N ILE A 94 3.25 -2.87 1.45
CA ILE A 94 3.61 -4.00 0.61
C ILE A 94 5.10 -4.25 0.84
N LEU A 95 5.40 -5.25 1.66
CA LEU A 95 6.77 -5.50 2.09
C LEU A 95 7.67 -5.93 0.91
N PRO A 96 8.88 -5.38 0.80
CA PRO A 96 9.77 -5.62 -0.33
C PRO A 96 10.33 -7.05 -0.40
N VAL A 97 10.21 -7.84 0.67
CA VAL A 97 10.87 -9.15 0.83
C VAL A 97 10.56 -10.17 -0.27
N ASN A 98 9.37 -10.10 -0.88
CA ASN A 98 8.97 -11.02 -1.96
C ASN A 98 8.69 -10.31 -3.28
N ILE A 99 9.03 -9.03 -3.36
CA ILE A 99 8.82 -8.22 -4.54
C ILE A 99 10.03 -8.37 -5.46
N LYS A 100 9.76 -8.51 -6.76
CA LYS A 100 10.78 -8.48 -7.82
C LYS A 100 10.40 -7.38 -8.82
N PRO A 101 10.70 -6.12 -8.52
CA PRO A 101 10.39 -5.02 -9.40
C PRO A 101 11.44 -4.90 -10.51
N ASP A 102 11.10 -4.17 -11.56
CA ASP A 102 12.05 -3.79 -12.61
C ASP A 102 13.00 -2.67 -12.10
N HIS A 103 12.47 -1.79 -11.21
CA HIS A 103 13.25 -0.71 -10.60
C HIS A 103 12.95 -0.58 -9.10
N TRP A 104 14.01 -0.46 -8.31
CA TRP A 104 13.95 -0.12 -6.90
C TRP A 104 14.13 1.37 -6.68
N ILE A 105 13.31 1.95 -5.78
CA ILE A 105 13.52 3.29 -5.23
C ILE A 105 14.10 3.13 -3.83
N GLU A 106 15.35 3.48 -3.64
CA GLU A 106 16.03 3.34 -2.36
C GLU A 106 15.42 4.26 -1.31
N GLY A 107 15.04 3.70 -0.16
CA GLY A 107 14.32 4.42 0.89
C GLY A 107 12.88 4.83 0.50
N GLY A 108 12.39 4.42 -0.67
CA GLY A 108 11.02 4.68 -1.12
C GLY A 108 10.01 4.00 -0.20
N THR A 109 9.05 4.78 0.31
CA THR A 109 7.93 4.30 1.13
C THR A 109 6.69 4.07 0.27
N HIS A 110 5.57 3.71 0.89
CA HIS A 110 4.29 3.59 0.17
C HIS A 110 3.83 4.92 -0.46
N MET A 111 4.32 6.05 0.05
CA MET A 111 4.08 7.39 -0.50
C MET A 111 5.11 7.83 -1.56
N MET A 112 5.95 6.95 -2.07
CA MET A 112 7.01 7.31 -3.03
C MET A 112 6.49 7.97 -4.31
N VAL A 113 5.27 7.67 -4.74
CA VAL A 113 4.65 8.32 -5.90
C VAL A 113 4.51 9.83 -5.67
N TYR A 114 4.35 10.26 -4.44
CA TYR A 114 4.28 11.67 -4.06
C TYR A 114 5.68 12.25 -3.78
N ASN A 115 6.43 11.62 -2.84
CA ASN A 115 7.68 12.22 -2.33
C ASN A 115 8.95 11.84 -3.13
N ARG A 116 8.85 10.92 -4.09
CA ARG A 116 9.90 10.54 -5.05
C ARG A 116 9.44 10.68 -6.51
N ALA A 117 8.46 11.56 -6.75
CA ALA A 117 7.84 11.74 -8.07
C ALA A 117 8.85 12.05 -9.17
N GLU A 118 9.85 12.90 -8.90
CA GLU A 118 10.90 13.26 -9.87
C GLU A 118 11.75 12.04 -10.26
N GLU A 119 12.15 11.22 -9.28
CA GLU A 119 12.95 10.01 -9.50
C GLU A 119 12.17 8.98 -10.32
N ILE A 120 10.90 8.77 -9.96
CA ILE A 120 10.00 7.86 -10.69
C ILE A 120 9.75 8.36 -12.11
N SER A 121 9.55 9.67 -12.31
CA SER A 121 9.33 10.25 -13.63
C SER A 121 10.51 10.03 -14.57
N LYS A 122 11.73 10.03 -14.07
CA LYS A 122 12.94 9.74 -14.89
C LYS A 122 13.01 8.27 -15.34
N ILE A 123 12.39 7.36 -14.60
CA ILE A 123 12.33 5.93 -14.95
C ILE A 123 11.30 5.68 -16.06
N ILE A 124 10.17 6.38 -16.01
CA ILE A 124 9.04 6.15 -16.93
C ILE A 124 9.03 7.09 -18.16
N ALA A 125 9.88 8.10 -18.16
CA ALA A 125 10.07 8.98 -19.32
C ALA A 125 10.91 8.27 -20.38
#